data_dcaf660e2dd534674828f0b0e314cb08
#
_entry.id   dcaf660e2dd534674828f0b0e314cb08
#
_cell.length_a   1.000
_cell.length_b   1.000
_cell.length_c   1.000
_cell.angle_alpha   90.00
_cell.angle_beta   90.00
_cell.angle_gamma   90.00
#
_symmetry.space_group_name_H-M   'P 1'
#
loop_
_entity.id
_entity.type
_entity.pdbx_description
1 polymer ?
#
loop_
_entity_poly.entity_id
_entity_poly.type
_entity_poly.pdbx_seq_one_letter_code
_entity_poly.pdbx_strand_id
1 'polypeptide(L)'
;MKYDKNQALLECQIPELPRKSGKVRDVFDLGDSLLMVVTDRISAFDVILPSGVPGKGKVLNLLSLFWLEFFGVNNHLITADVEKYPAVLRPYAEHLRGRSMLVRKVKMVEVECIARGYLTGSGWKEYQRSGTVNGERLRAGYQNASKLDEVLFTPTTKAAIGDHDEAISFARTAELVGAETAAKLRDATVALYSKAADYAAERGIIIADTKFEFGIEPDGSLILADEVLTPDSSRFWPKASYKVGSNPPSLDKQYVRDWLDSIHFNHQPPGPELPDDVVAKTREIYIKAYEDLSGRRL
;
A
#
# COMPACT_ATOMS: atom_id res chain seq x y z
N MET A 1 22.57 -9.36 2.19
CA MET A 1 21.23 -9.71 1.71
C MET A 1 20.83 -11.05 2.28
N LYS A 2 19.60 -11.17 2.82
CA LYS A 2 19.07 -12.43 3.35
C LYS A 2 17.88 -12.88 2.50
N TYR A 3 17.94 -14.09 2.01
CA TYR A 3 16.90 -14.71 1.19
C TYR A 3 16.31 -15.92 1.92
N ASP A 4 15.07 -16.28 1.61
CA ASP A 4 14.47 -17.53 2.05
C ASP A 4 14.77 -18.68 1.07
N LYS A 5 14.19 -19.87 1.33
CA LYS A 5 14.34 -21.07 0.49
C LYS A 5 13.84 -20.85 -0.96
N ASN A 6 12.89 -19.94 -1.16
CA ASN A 6 12.29 -19.65 -2.46
C ASN A 6 12.97 -18.47 -3.19
N GLN A 7 14.14 -18.02 -2.72
CA GLN A 7 14.89 -16.88 -3.24
C GLN A 7 14.14 -15.54 -3.10
N ALA A 8 13.20 -15.43 -2.16
CA ALA A 8 12.58 -14.17 -1.81
C ALA A 8 13.51 -13.35 -0.90
N LEU A 9 13.73 -12.08 -1.21
CA LEU A 9 14.55 -11.17 -0.39
C LEU A 9 13.79 -10.82 0.89
N LEU A 10 14.22 -11.37 2.02
CA LEU A 10 13.63 -11.08 3.33
C LEU A 10 14.29 -9.89 4.02
N GLU A 11 15.55 -9.61 3.77
CA GLU A 11 16.28 -8.53 4.42
C GLU A 11 17.35 -7.94 3.50
N CYS A 12 17.30 -6.62 3.32
CA CYS A 12 18.39 -5.89 2.70
C CYS A 12 19.42 -5.49 3.75
N GLN A 13 20.70 -5.75 3.47
CA GLN A 13 21.80 -5.41 4.37
C GLN A 13 22.81 -4.55 3.61
N ILE A 14 23.02 -3.33 4.12
CA ILE A 14 24.03 -2.37 3.68
C ILE A 14 24.74 -1.91 4.97
N PRO A 15 25.81 -2.61 5.38
CA PRO A 15 26.44 -2.41 6.69
C PRO A 15 26.91 -0.98 6.95
N GLU A 16 27.22 -0.23 5.90
CA GLU A 16 27.71 1.14 5.95
C GLU A 16 26.64 2.18 6.31
N LEU A 17 25.35 1.80 6.31
CA LEU A 17 24.24 2.73 6.46
C LEU A 17 23.33 2.35 7.64
N PRO A 18 22.87 3.33 8.41
CA PRO A 18 21.81 3.11 9.40
C PRO A 18 20.54 2.61 8.73
N ARG A 19 19.97 1.52 9.28
CA ARG A 19 18.77 0.88 8.73
C ARG A 19 17.61 0.91 9.72
N LYS A 20 16.41 1.23 9.20
CA LYS A 20 15.13 1.01 9.86
C LYS A 20 14.34 -0.01 9.06
N SER A 21 13.94 -1.12 9.68
CA SER A 21 13.09 -2.14 9.04
C SER A 21 11.62 -1.91 9.39
N GLY A 22 10.78 -1.85 8.36
CA GLY A 22 9.32 -1.92 8.48
C GLY A 22 8.79 -3.34 8.22
N LYS A 23 7.47 -3.50 8.11
CA LYS A 23 6.82 -4.81 7.85
C LYS A 23 7.30 -5.43 6.52
N VAL A 24 7.45 -4.63 5.47
CA VAL A 24 7.81 -5.11 4.11
C VAL A 24 8.91 -4.29 3.44
N ARG A 25 9.47 -3.28 4.09
CA ARG A 25 10.51 -2.39 3.56
C ARG A 25 11.65 -2.23 4.52
N ASP A 26 12.85 -2.05 3.96
CA ASP A 26 14.03 -1.61 4.68
C ASP A 26 14.38 -0.20 4.18
N VAL A 27 14.59 0.72 5.10
CA VAL A 27 14.89 2.14 4.82
C VAL A 27 16.27 2.45 5.38
N PHE A 28 17.13 2.99 4.53
CA PHE A 28 18.49 3.38 4.88
C PHE A 28 18.64 4.90 4.84
N ASP A 29 19.28 5.44 5.86
CA ASP A 29 19.55 6.87 5.98
C ASP A 29 20.88 7.23 5.31
N LEU A 30 20.84 8.11 4.31
CA LEU A 30 22.01 8.64 3.62
C LEU A 30 22.36 10.08 3.99
N GLY A 31 21.79 10.61 5.09
CA GLY A 31 21.96 12.01 5.47
C GLY A 31 20.86 12.90 4.87
N ASP A 32 21.00 13.34 3.64
CA ASP A 32 20.03 14.25 2.99
C ASP A 32 18.85 13.53 2.31
N SER A 33 18.97 12.22 2.13
CA SER A 33 17.97 11.38 1.45
C SER A 33 17.81 10.04 2.16
N LEU A 34 16.78 9.28 1.72
CA LEU A 34 16.57 7.91 2.17
C LEU A 34 16.61 6.97 0.96
N LEU A 35 17.22 5.80 1.15
CA LEU A 35 17.02 4.68 0.24
C LEU A 35 15.90 3.80 0.81
N MET A 36 14.82 3.69 0.07
CA MET A 36 13.72 2.76 0.38
C MET A 36 13.91 1.49 -0.44
N VAL A 37 14.01 0.33 0.23
CA VAL A 37 14.12 -0.97 -0.41
C VAL A 37 12.91 -1.81 -0.08
N VAL A 38 12.14 -2.16 -1.10
CA VAL A 38 10.97 -3.03 -0.94
C VAL A 38 11.43 -4.48 -0.98
N THR A 39 11.25 -5.18 0.14
CA THR A 39 11.59 -6.59 0.27
C THR A 39 10.46 -7.48 -0.26
N ASP A 40 10.72 -8.77 -0.34
CA ASP A 40 9.72 -9.74 -0.72
C ASP A 40 8.94 -10.30 0.49
N ARG A 41 9.14 -9.72 1.69
CA ARG A 41 8.33 -10.03 2.87
C ARG A 41 6.86 -9.77 2.59
N ILE A 42 6.00 -10.60 3.16
CA ILE A 42 4.56 -10.40 3.17
C ILE A 42 4.05 -10.32 4.60
N SER A 43 3.14 -9.40 4.85
CA SER A 43 2.49 -9.23 6.14
C SER A 43 0.99 -9.28 5.95
N ALA A 44 0.29 -10.06 6.77
CA ALA A 44 -1.16 -10.13 6.82
C ALA A 44 -1.61 -10.12 8.27
N PHE A 45 -2.73 -9.43 8.58
CA PHE A 45 -3.24 -9.26 9.95
C PHE A 45 -2.16 -8.71 10.92
N ASP A 46 -1.35 -7.77 10.44
CA ASP A 46 -0.19 -7.17 11.13
C ASP A 46 0.95 -8.13 11.49
N VAL A 47 0.87 -9.39 11.11
CA VAL A 47 1.90 -10.41 11.31
C VAL A 47 2.77 -10.52 10.05
N ILE A 48 4.09 -10.39 10.21
CA ILE A 48 5.06 -10.68 9.15
C ILE A 48 5.21 -12.19 9.06
N LEU A 49 4.98 -12.76 7.86
CA LEU A 49 5.13 -14.19 7.65
C LEU A 49 6.60 -14.56 7.42
N PRO A 50 7.04 -15.76 7.83
CA PRO A 50 8.43 -16.19 7.65
C PRO A 50 8.79 -16.45 6.19
N SER A 51 7.81 -16.77 5.33
CA SER A 51 7.99 -16.95 3.89
C SER A 51 7.83 -15.62 3.16
N GLY A 52 8.72 -15.33 2.21
CA GLY A 52 8.56 -14.22 1.26
C GLY A 52 7.87 -14.67 -0.03
N VAL A 53 7.48 -13.70 -0.85
CA VAL A 53 6.93 -13.93 -2.20
C VAL A 53 7.95 -13.39 -3.22
N PRO A 54 8.67 -14.27 -3.97
CA PRO A 54 9.74 -13.84 -4.86
C PRO A 54 9.30 -12.81 -5.90
N GLY A 55 10.01 -11.68 -5.96
CA GLY A 55 9.69 -10.59 -6.89
C GLY A 55 8.60 -9.63 -6.44
N LYS A 56 7.92 -9.90 -5.30
CA LYS A 56 6.90 -9.01 -4.74
C LYS A 56 7.41 -7.58 -4.55
N GLY A 57 8.60 -7.43 -3.99
CA GLY A 57 9.19 -6.11 -3.77
C GLY A 57 9.41 -5.34 -5.07
N LYS A 58 9.78 -6.03 -6.16
CA LYS A 58 9.87 -5.39 -7.49
C LYS A 58 8.52 -4.93 -7.98
N VAL A 59 7.49 -5.76 -7.89
CA VAL A 59 6.12 -5.40 -8.29
C VAL A 59 5.65 -4.15 -7.55
N LEU A 60 5.76 -4.10 -6.22
CA LEU A 60 5.29 -2.96 -5.43
C LEU A 60 6.04 -1.67 -5.78
N ASN A 61 7.35 -1.76 -5.91
CA ASN A 61 8.18 -0.60 -6.26
C ASN A 61 7.88 -0.07 -7.65
N LEU A 62 7.83 -0.95 -8.66
CA LEU A 62 7.57 -0.57 -10.05
C LEU A 62 6.14 -0.04 -10.23
N LEU A 63 5.17 -0.56 -9.51
CA LEU A 63 3.81 -0.07 -9.55
C LEU A 63 3.70 1.33 -8.90
N SER A 64 4.36 1.55 -7.75
CA SER A 64 4.44 2.87 -7.15
C SER A 64 5.09 3.90 -8.10
N LEU A 65 6.20 3.53 -8.76
CA LEU A 65 6.85 4.40 -9.74
C LEU A 65 5.96 4.74 -10.93
N PHE A 66 5.21 3.74 -11.43
CA PHE A 66 4.23 3.94 -12.50
C PHE A 66 3.17 4.98 -12.09
N TRP A 67 2.61 4.86 -10.89
CA TRP A 67 1.58 5.79 -10.43
C TRP A 67 2.13 7.19 -10.12
N LEU A 68 3.34 7.30 -9.57
CA LEU A 68 4.00 8.59 -9.38
C LEU A 68 4.20 9.31 -10.72
N GLU A 69 4.64 8.59 -11.75
CA GLU A 69 4.78 9.10 -13.13
C GLU A 69 3.41 9.51 -13.71
N PHE A 70 2.39 8.63 -13.59
CA PHE A 70 1.03 8.86 -14.11
C PHE A 70 0.35 10.08 -13.49
N PHE A 71 0.50 10.29 -12.20
CA PHE A 71 -0.09 11.42 -11.52
C PHE A 71 0.62 12.73 -11.86
N GLY A 72 1.93 12.71 -11.95
CA GLY A 72 2.74 13.92 -12.20
C GLY A 72 2.66 14.97 -11.10
N VAL A 73 2.27 14.57 -9.89
CA VAL A 73 2.17 15.47 -8.72
C VAL A 73 3.51 15.56 -7.97
N ASN A 74 3.63 16.58 -7.10
CA ASN A 74 4.76 16.68 -6.19
C ASN A 74 4.86 15.42 -5.32
N ASN A 75 6.04 14.78 -5.33
CA ASN A 75 6.25 13.51 -4.62
C ASN A 75 7.70 13.43 -4.12
N HIS A 76 7.96 12.41 -3.30
CA HIS A 76 9.24 12.25 -2.63
C HIS A 76 10.35 11.63 -3.49
N LEU A 77 10.05 11.12 -4.68
CA LEU A 77 11.02 10.41 -5.52
C LEU A 77 12.14 11.35 -5.99
N ILE A 78 13.38 10.93 -5.78
CA ILE A 78 14.57 11.53 -6.41
C ILE A 78 14.89 10.73 -7.68
N THR A 79 15.12 9.43 -7.52
CA THR A 79 15.40 8.52 -8.63
C THR A 79 15.19 7.06 -8.21
N ALA A 80 14.84 6.20 -9.18
CA ALA A 80 14.86 4.74 -9.02
C ALA A 80 15.91 4.07 -9.91
N ASP A 81 16.69 4.88 -10.64
CA ASP A 81 17.80 4.42 -11.47
C ASP A 81 19.02 4.16 -10.59
N VAL A 82 19.36 2.89 -10.38
CA VAL A 82 20.46 2.46 -9.53
C VAL A 82 21.84 2.99 -10.01
N GLU A 83 21.96 3.34 -11.29
CA GLU A 83 23.20 3.91 -11.84
C GLU A 83 23.43 5.35 -11.35
N LYS A 84 22.37 6.02 -10.89
CA LYS A 84 22.41 7.38 -10.32
C LYS A 84 22.51 7.39 -8.80
N TYR A 85 22.57 6.21 -8.17
CA TYR A 85 22.66 6.14 -6.72
C TYR A 85 24.06 6.57 -6.21
N PRO A 86 24.16 7.07 -4.98
CA PRO A 86 25.45 7.37 -4.34
C PRO A 86 26.41 6.19 -4.39
N ALA A 87 27.73 6.51 -4.44
CA ALA A 87 28.80 5.52 -4.62
C ALA A 87 28.77 4.38 -3.60
N VAL A 88 28.36 4.64 -2.35
CA VAL A 88 28.21 3.64 -1.28
C VAL A 88 27.20 2.53 -1.63
N LEU A 89 26.25 2.78 -2.54
CA LEU A 89 25.22 1.83 -2.96
C LEU A 89 25.61 1.00 -4.19
N ARG A 90 26.66 1.38 -4.91
CA ARG A 90 27.09 0.70 -6.15
C ARG A 90 27.35 -0.81 -5.97
N PRO A 91 28.00 -1.28 -4.89
CA PRO A 91 28.20 -2.72 -4.66
C PRO A 91 26.91 -3.53 -4.57
N TYR A 92 25.79 -2.87 -4.28
CA TYR A 92 24.48 -3.48 -4.07
C TYR A 92 23.51 -3.30 -5.25
N ALA A 93 23.93 -2.65 -6.33
CA ALA A 93 23.07 -2.22 -7.44
C ALA A 93 22.18 -3.34 -7.99
N GLU A 94 22.73 -4.55 -8.23
CA GLU A 94 21.97 -5.69 -8.74
C GLU A 94 20.84 -6.14 -7.80
N HIS A 95 21.05 -6.07 -6.50
CA HIS A 95 20.02 -6.41 -5.49
C HIS A 95 18.96 -5.31 -5.35
N LEU A 96 19.34 -4.07 -5.62
CA LEU A 96 18.47 -2.89 -5.48
C LEU A 96 17.61 -2.63 -6.73
N ARG A 97 18.06 -3.11 -7.90
CA ARG A 97 17.43 -2.85 -9.19
C ARG A 97 15.96 -3.27 -9.22
N GLY A 98 15.11 -2.30 -9.56
CA GLY A 98 13.66 -2.48 -9.70
C GLY A 98 12.88 -2.56 -8.38
N ARG A 99 13.55 -2.69 -7.22
CA ARG A 99 12.89 -2.81 -5.90
C ARG A 99 13.23 -1.70 -4.92
N SER A 100 13.91 -0.67 -5.37
CA SER A 100 14.32 0.43 -4.52
C SER A 100 14.10 1.77 -5.19
N MET A 101 14.02 2.81 -4.38
CA MET A 101 14.00 4.20 -4.80
C MET A 101 14.78 5.05 -3.81
N LEU A 102 15.51 6.04 -4.33
CA LEU A 102 16.10 7.12 -3.56
C LEU A 102 15.06 8.22 -3.45
N VAL A 103 14.77 8.64 -2.23
CA VAL A 103 13.69 9.60 -1.94
C VAL A 103 14.18 10.74 -1.06
N ARG A 104 13.52 11.89 -1.15
CA ARG A 104 13.71 13.02 -0.25
C ARG A 104 13.25 12.65 1.17
N LYS A 105 13.95 13.16 2.17
CA LYS A 105 13.42 13.18 3.53
C LYS A 105 12.30 14.22 3.60
N VAL A 106 11.13 13.79 4.00
CA VAL A 106 9.97 14.68 4.16
C VAL A 106 9.40 14.53 5.56
N LYS A 107 8.83 15.59 6.09
CA LYS A 107 8.08 15.52 7.34
C LYS A 107 6.76 14.82 7.05
N MET A 108 6.67 13.55 7.40
CA MET A 108 5.45 12.77 7.20
C MET A 108 4.30 13.29 8.05
N VAL A 109 3.11 13.31 7.46
CA VAL A 109 1.86 13.55 8.19
C VAL A 109 1.50 12.26 8.93
N GLU A 110 1.15 12.36 10.21
CA GLU A 110 0.84 11.21 11.07
C GLU A 110 -0.61 10.72 10.92
N VAL A 111 -1.10 10.73 9.68
CA VAL A 111 -2.42 10.27 9.28
C VAL A 111 -2.28 9.45 8.01
N GLU A 112 -2.84 8.27 7.98
CA GLU A 112 -3.01 7.50 6.76
C GLU A 112 -4.28 7.96 6.04
N CYS A 113 -4.17 8.26 4.77
CA CYS A 113 -5.22 8.82 3.95
C CYS A 113 -5.87 7.74 3.08
N ILE A 114 -7.02 7.23 3.49
CA ILE A 114 -7.70 6.16 2.79
C ILE A 114 -8.87 6.72 1.97
N ALA A 115 -8.90 6.40 0.68
CA ALA A 115 -10.04 6.62 -0.20
C ALA A 115 -10.80 5.32 -0.42
N ARG A 116 -12.14 5.36 -0.33
CA ARG A 116 -13.02 4.23 -0.62
C ARG A 116 -14.05 4.60 -1.68
N GLY A 117 -14.04 3.92 -2.79
CA GLY A 117 -15.11 4.01 -3.81
C GLY A 117 -16.11 2.87 -3.69
N TYR A 118 -15.78 1.85 -2.90
CA TYR A 118 -16.62 0.68 -2.66
C TYR A 118 -16.62 0.31 -1.17
N LEU A 119 -17.75 -0.19 -0.70
CA LEU A 119 -17.98 -0.57 0.69
C LEU A 119 -17.49 -2.01 0.92
N THR A 120 -16.35 -2.16 1.55
CA THR A 120 -15.74 -3.49 1.83
C THR A 120 -14.83 -3.46 3.06
N GLY A 121 -14.34 -4.61 3.48
CA GLY A 121 -13.37 -4.74 4.59
C GLY A 121 -13.88 -4.15 5.89
N SER A 122 -13.04 -3.33 6.56
CA SER A 122 -13.40 -2.68 7.83
C SER A 122 -14.59 -1.73 7.69
N GLY A 123 -14.69 -1.00 6.58
CA GLY A 123 -15.80 -0.10 6.30
C GLY A 123 -17.14 -0.85 6.19
N TRP A 124 -17.16 -2.00 5.54
CA TRP A 124 -18.35 -2.86 5.51
C TRP A 124 -18.74 -3.38 6.89
N LYS A 125 -17.78 -3.84 7.68
CA LYS A 125 -18.03 -4.30 9.06
C LYS A 125 -18.60 -3.20 9.94
N GLU A 126 -18.10 -1.97 9.83
CA GLU A 126 -18.61 -0.82 10.56
C GLU A 126 -20.04 -0.47 10.10
N TYR A 127 -20.26 -0.40 8.77
CA TYR A 127 -21.58 -0.11 8.21
C TYR A 127 -22.63 -1.13 8.66
N GLN A 128 -22.33 -2.42 8.66
CA GLN A 128 -23.25 -3.45 9.16
C GLN A 128 -23.66 -3.23 10.62
N ARG A 129 -22.74 -2.72 11.44
CA ARG A 129 -22.96 -2.52 12.87
C ARG A 129 -23.73 -1.23 13.19
N SER A 130 -23.42 -0.15 12.49
CA SER A 130 -23.86 1.21 12.86
C SER A 130 -24.50 2.02 11.73
N GLY A 131 -24.41 1.55 10.48
CA GLY A 131 -24.81 2.33 9.30
C GLY A 131 -23.87 3.50 9.00
N THR A 132 -22.66 3.49 9.59
CA THR A 132 -21.64 4.53 9.40
C THR A 132 -20.33 3.97 8.86
N VAL A 133 -19.49 4.82 8.32
CA VAL A 133 -18.07 4.53 8.02
C VAL A 133 -17.24 5.72 8.49
N ASN A 134 -16.27 5.48 9.37
CA ASN A 134 -15.48 6.53 10.05
C ASN A 134 -16.37 7.63 10.70
N GLY A 135 -17.52 7.23 11.24
CA GLY A 135 -18.48 8.13 11.85
C GLY A 135 -19.45 8.84 10.89
N GLU A 136 -19.22 8.76 9.58
CA GLU A 136 -20.13 9.33 8.56
C GLU A 136 -21.28 8.38 8.27
N ARG A 137 -22.53 8.90 8.36
CA ARG A 137 -23.73 8.10 8.13
C ARG A 137 -23.95 7.89 6.63
N LEU A 138 -24.07 6.63 6.23
CA LEU A 138 -24.38 6.27 4.86
C LEU A 138 -25.89 5.96 4.72
N ARG A 139 -26.40 6.05 3.47
CA ARG A 139 -27.76 5.63 3.18
C ARG A 139 -27.96 4.13 3.44
N ALA A 140 -29.18 3.73 3.74
CA ALA A 140 -29.52 2.32 3.88
C ALA A 140 -29.46 1.57 2.54
N GLY A 141 -29.30 0.25 2.62
CA GLY A 141 -29.39 -0.66 1.47
C GLY A 141 -28.06 -0.97 0.78
N TYR A 142 -26.93 -0.47 1.25
CA TYR A 142 -25.64 -0.95 0.78
C TYR A 142 -25.41 -2.42 1.20
N GLN A 143 -24.73 -3.14 0.31
CA GLN A 143 -24.26 -4.52 0.53
C GLN A 143 -22.73 -4.54 0.47
N ASN A 144 -22.12 -5.66 0.86
CA ASN A 144 -20.67 -5.82 0.66
C ASN A 144 -20.32 -5.63 -0.82
N ALA A 145 -19.21 -4.99 -1.07
CA ALA A 145 -18.74 -4.60 -2.41
C ALA A 145 -19.67 -3.65 -3.18
N SER A 146 -20.67 -3.01 -2.56
CA SER A 146 -21.44 -1.96 -3.22
C SER A 146 -20.53 -0.78 -3.59
N LYS A 147 -20.71 -0.24 -4.81
CA LYS A 147 -20.12 1.05 -5.18
C LYS A 147 -20.78 2.13 -4.33
N LEU A 148 -20.00 3.01 -3.75
CA LEU A 148 -20.46 4.16 -2.98
C LEU A 148 -20.96 5.26 -3.93
N ASP A 149 -21.91 6.06 -3.46
CA ASP A 149 -22.46 7.17 -4.23
C ASP A 149 -21.39 8.26 -4.45
N GLU A 150 -20.51 8.44 -3.45
CA GLU A 150 -19.35 9.34 -3.49
C GLU A 150 -18.12 8.60 -2.94
N VAL A 151 -16.93 9.07 -3.33
CA VAL A 151 -15.68 8.56 -2.78
C VAL A 151 -15.53 9.07 -1.34
N LEU A 152 -15.44 8.14 -0.39
CA LEU A 152 -15.24 8.48 1.02
C LEU A 152 -13.76 8.66 1.34
N PHE A 153 -13.46 9.69 2.11
CA PHE A 153 -12.17 9.86 2.80
C PHE A 153 -12.29 9.29 4.21
N THR A 154 -11.60 8.20 4.49
CA THR A 154 -11.72 7.42 5.73
C THR A 154 -10.35 7.28 6.39
N PRO A 155 -9.80 8.35 6.99
CA PRO A 155 -8.44 8.35 7.52
C PRO A 155 -8.29 7.44 8.75
N THR A 156 -7.03 7.03 9.00
CA THR A 156 -6.63 6.34 10.22
C THR A 156 -5.46 7.09 10.87
N THR A 157 -5.28 6.91 12.18
CA THR A 157 -4.03 7.30 12.82
C THR A 157 -2.90 6.41 12.31
N LYS A 158 -1.67 6.91 12.36
CA LYS A 158 -0.48 6.10 12.10
C LYS A 158 0.03 5.59 13.44
N ALA A 159 -0.32 4.35 13.77
CA ALA A 159 0.09 3.73 15.02
C ALA A 159 1.61 3.47 15.06
N ALA A 160 2.17 3.34 16.27
CA ALA A 160 3.52 2.84 16.44
C ALA A 160 3.64 1.39 15.94
N ILE A 161 4.87 0.96 15.61
CA ILE A 161 5.11 -0.41 15.13
C ILE A 161 4.69 -1.39 16.23
N GLY A 162 3.68 -2.21 15.94
CA GLY A 162 3.11 -3.20 16.86
C GLY A 162 1.71 -2.85 17.38
N ASP A 163 1.26 -1.62 17.19
CA ASP A 163 -0.10 -1.20 17.46
C ASP A 163 -0.96 -1.22 16.18
N HIS A 164 -2.28 -1.12 16.33
CA HIS A 164 -3.22 -1.06 15.22
C HIS A 164 -3.58 0.37 14.88
N ASP A 165 -3.64 0.67 13.58
CA ASP A 165 -4.13 1.95 13.08
C ASP A 165 -5.63 2.09 13.42
N GLU A 166 -6.00 3.21 14.04
CA GLU A 166 -7.37 3.47 14.45
C GLU A 166 -8.09 4.36 13.43
N ALA A 167 -9.30 3.96 13.04
CA ALA A 167 -10.17 4.78 12.20
C ALA A 167 -10.56 6.07 12.94
N ILE A 168 -10.34 7.21 12.29
CA ILE A 168 -10.68 8.53 12.85
C ILE A 168 -11.62 9.30 11.91
N SER A 169 -12.44 10.18 12.48
CA SER A 169 -13.29 11.07 11.69
C SER A 169 -12.47 12.18 11.02
N PHE A 170 -13.05 12.83 10.01
CA PHE A 170 -12.46 14.05 9.42
C PHE A 170 -12.24 15.15 10.46
N ALA A 171 -13.18 15.34 11.41
CA ALA A 171 -13.03 16.29 12.49
C ALA A 171 -11.80 15.98 13.36
N ARG A 172 -11.60 14.70 13.72
CA ARG A 172 -10.42 14.27 14.48
C ARG A 172 -9.13 14.46 13.68
N THR A 173 -9.15 14.23 12.38
CA THR A 173 -8.02 14.55 11.50
C THR A 173 -7.68 16.04 11.56
N ALA A 174 -8.71 16.91 11.47
CA ALA A 174 -8.50 18.36 11.55
C ALA A 174 -7.93 18.82 12.91
N GLU A 175 -8.28 18.15 14.00
CA GLU A 175 -7.65 18.41 15.31
C GLU A 175 -6.17 18.03 15.34
N LEU A 176 -5.79 16.92 14.67
CA LEU A 176 -4.42 16.42 14.69
C LEU A 176 -3.47 17.23 13.78
N VAL A 177 -3.92 17.60 12.59
CA VAL A 177 -3.04 18.19 11.55
C VAL A 177 -3.42 19.63 11.18
N GLY A 178 -4.47 20.18 11.75
CA GLY A 178 -5.04 21.47 11.39
C GLY A 178 -6.09 21.38 10.28
N ALA A 179 -7.11 22.23 10.32
CA ALA A 179 -8.27 22.14 9.41
C ALA A 179 -7.87 22.32 7.93
N GLU A 180 -6.95 23.24 7.63
CA GLU A 180 -6.48 23.45 6.27
C GLU A 180 -5.72 22.24 5.71
N THR A 181 -4.81 21.67 6.50
CA THR A 181 -4.06 20.47 6.11
C THR A 181 -5.01 19.27 5.94
N ALA A 182 -5.97 19.08 6.84
CA ALA A 182 -6.95 18.01 6.73
C ALA A 182 -7.79 18.12 5.45
N ALA A 183 -8.21 19.32 5.08
CA ALA A 183 -8.91 19.56 3.81
C ALA A 183 -8.04 19.24 2.60
N LYS A 184 -6.79 19.70 2.58
CA LYS A 184 -5.84 19.37 1.50
C LYS A 184 -5.61 17.88 1.37
N LEU A 185 -5.45 17.15 2.49
CA LEU A 185 -5.27 15.69 2.50
C LEU A 185 -6.48 14.97 1.91
N ARG A 186 -7.69 15.32 2.34
CA ARG A 186 -8.94 14.77 1.81
C ARG A 186 -9.05 14.99 0.31
N ASP A 187 -8.90 16.25 -0.12
CA ASP A 187 -9.12 16.64 -1.51
C ASP A 187 -8.08 15.99 -2.44
N ALA A 188 -6.80 15.95 -2.03
CA ALA A 188 -5.75 15.24 -2.76
C ALA A 188 -6.01 13.74 -2.82
N THR A 189 -6.41 13.12 -1.71
CA THR A 189 -6.70 11.69 -1.64
C THR A 189 -7.85 11.29 -2.58
N VAL A 190 -8.95 12.04 -2.54
CA VAL A 190 -10.11 11.80 -3.41
C VAL A 190 -9.76 12.01 -4.87
N ALA A 191 -9.02 13.08 -5.20
CA ALA A 191 -8.62 13.37 -6.57
C ALA A 191 -7.69 12.29 -7.15
N LEU A 192 -6.65 11.89 -6.41
CA LEU A 192 -5.73 10.82 -6.83
C LEU A 192 -6.46 9.49 -7.01
N TYR A 193 -7.31 9.12 -6.04
CA TYR A 193 -8.11 7.90 -6.13
C TYR A 193 -9.01 7.91 -7.37
N SER A 194 -9.78 8.98 -7.58
CA SER A 194 -10.73 9.06 -8.71
C SER A 194 -10.02 8.94 -10.05
N LYS A 195 -8.90 9.68 -10.24
CA LYS A 195 -8.09 9.59 -11.46
C LYS A 195 -7.54 8.18 -11.69
N ALA A 196 -7.09 7.49 -10.64
CA ALA A 196 -6.59 6.12 -10.73
C ALA A 196 -7.72 5.11 -10.99
N ALA A 197 -8.88 5.28 -10.34
CA ALA A 197 -10.02 4.40 -10.50
C ALA A 197 -10.57 4.43 -11.93
N ASP A 198 -10.65 5.62 -12.54
CA ASP A 198 -11.06 5.77 -13.95
C ASP A 198 -10.07 5.06 -14.89
N TYR A 199 -8.77 5.31 -14.71
CA TYR A 199 -7.72 4.65 -15.48
C TYR A 199 -7.75 3.11 -15.36
N ALA A 200 -7.90 2.59 -14.14
CA ALA A 200 -7.96 1.15 -13.88
C ALA A 200 -9.23 0.52 -14.46
N ALA A 201 -10.37 1.23 -14.41
CA ALA A 201 -11.65 0.75 -14.95
C ALA A 201 -11.61 0.51 -16.46
N GLU A 202 -10.86 1.32 -17.23
CA GLU A 202 -10.60 1.13 -18.67
C GLU A 202 -9.78 -0.15 -18.94
N ARG A 203 -9.02 -0.62 -17.94
CA ARG A 203 -8.19 -1.84 -17.96
C ARG A 203 -8.86 -3.05 -17.32
N GLY A 204 -10.17 -2.94 -17.04
CA GLY A 204 -10.94 -4.03 -16.45
C GLY A 204 -10.66 -4.28 -14.97
N ILE A 205 -10.07 -3.30 -14.27
CA ILE A 205 -9.80 -3.37 -12.84
C ILE A 205 -10.60 -2.32 -12.08
N ILE A 206 -11.21 -2.74 -10.98
CA ILE A 206 -11.84 -1.88 -9.99
C ILE A 206 -10.84 -1.66 -8.85
N ILE A 207 -10.55 -0.42 -8.53
CA ILE A 207 -9.86 -0.05 -7.29
C ILE A 207 -10.94 0.17 -6.23
N ALA A 208 -11.09 -0.75 -5.29
CA ALA A 208 -12.14 -0.64 -4.28
C ALA A 208 -11.83 0.40 -3.23
N ASP A 209 -10.62 0.38 -2.72
CA ASP A 209 -10.04 1.35 -1.80
C ASP A 209 -8.52 1.40 -1.96
N THR A 210 -7.93 2.45 -1.45
CA THR A 210 -6.48 2.60 -1.37
C THR A 210 -6.09 3.49 -0.21
N LYS A 211 -4.86 3.30 0.26
CA LYS A 211 -4.20 4.12 1.27
C LYS A 211 -3.08 4.94 0.62
N PHE A 212 -3.07 6.25 0.86
CA PHE A 212 -1.97 7.15 0.56
C PHE A 212 -1.33 7.67 1.83
N GLU A 213 -0.05 8.00 1.73
CA GLU A 213 0.69 8.72 2.75
C GLU A 213 1.26 10.01 2.16
N PHE A 214 1.24 11.07 2.96
CA PHE A 214 1.73 12.38 2.54
C PHE A 214 2.78 12.89 3.51
N GLY A 215 3.74 13.61 2.94
CA GLY A 215 4.59 14.54 3.66
C GLY A 215 4.11 15.97 3.45
N ILE A 216 4.67 16.88 4.23
CA ILE A 216 4.39 18.32 4.14
C ILE A 216 5.71 19.10 4.01
N GLU A 217 5.74 20.02 3.05
CA GLU A 217 6.86 20.95 2.86
C GLU A 217 6.75 22.13 3.83
N PRO A 218 7.84 22.90 4.03
CA PRO A 218 7.80 24.08 4.87
C PRO A 218 6.79 25.16 4.45
N ASP A 219 6.44 25.21 3.18
CA ASP A 219 5.42 26.13 2.62
C ASP A 219 3.98 25.60 2.77
N GLY A 220 3.80 24.43 3.39
CA GLY A 220 2.51 23.78 3.57
C GLY A 220 1.98 23.03 2.34
N SER A 221 2.78 22.85 1.30
CA SER A 221 2.42 22.01 0.16
C SER A 221 2.54 20.52 0.52
N LEU A 222 1.66 19.70 -0.07
CA LEU A 222 1.69 18.26 0.13
C LEU A 222 2.68 17.58 -0.81
N ILE A 223 3.35 16.56 -0.30
CA ILE A 223 4.19 15.64 -1.05
C ILE A 223 3.57 14.24 -0.96
N LEU A 224 3.23 13.65 -2.10
CA LEU A 224 2.85 12.23 -2.13
C LEU A 224 4.07 11.37 -1.81
N ALA A 225 3.95 10.51 -0.82
CA ALA A 225 5.08 9.74 -0.30
C ALA A 225 4.70 8.27 -0.13
N ASP A 226 5.68 7.47 0.25
CA ASP A 226 5.56 6.04 0.49
C ASP A 226 5.14 5.24 -0.76
N GLU A 227 4.45 4.12 -0.59
CA GLU A 227 3.92 3.33 -1.71
C GLU A 227 2.61 3.91 -2.23
N VAL A 228 2.38 3.74 -3.53
CA VAL A 228 1.23 4.30 -4.21
C VAL A 228 0.50 3.23 -4.99
N LEU A 229 -0.76 2.96 -4.62
CA LEU A 229 -1.69 2.08 -5.36
C LEU A 229 -1.07 0.71 -5.70
N THR A 230 -0.55 0.05 -4.68
CA THR A 230 0.02 -1.29 -4.79
C THR A 230 -0.95 -2.35 -4.25
N PRO A 231 -0.74 -3.65 -4.57
CA PRO A 231 -1.49 -4.73 -3.94
C PRO A 231 -1.38 -4.82 -2.41
N ASP A 232 -0.41 -4.11 -1.80
CA ASP A 232 -0.27 -4.03 -0.35
C ASP A 232 -1.10 -2.90 0.28
N SER A 233 -1.29 -1.79 -0.44
CA SER A 233 -2.02 -0.60 0.02
C SER A 233 -3.44 -0.48 -0.55
N SER A 234 -3.84 -1.33 -1.51
CA SER A 234 -5.09 -1.20 -2.27
C SER A 234 -5.77 -2.54 -2.46
N ARG A 235 -7.11 -2.51 -2.69
CA ARG A 235 -7.87 -3.66 -3.17
C ARG A 235 -8.17 -3.50 -4.65
N PHE A 236 -7.71 -4.45 -5.44
CA PHE A 236 -7.93 -4.50 -6.88
C PHE A 236 -8.83 -5.67 -7.24
N TRP A 237 -9.98 -5.41 -7.85
CA TRP A 237 -10.91 -6.44 -8.28
C TRP A 237 -11.00 -6.52 -9.80
N PRO A 238 -10.89 -7.71 -10.41
CA PRO A 238 -11.22 -7.88 -11.81
C PRO A 238 -12.69 -7.53 -12.07
N LYS A 239 -12.93 -6.55 -12.92
CA LYS A 239 -14.29 -6.07 -13.24
C LYS A 239 -15.20 -7.19 -13.76
N ALA A 240 -14.64 -8.14 -14.51
CA ALA A 240 -15.38 -9.26 -15.09
C ALA A 240 -15.99 -10.21 -14.04
N SER A 241 -15.38 -10.32 -12.85
CA SER A 241 -15.85 -11.19 -11.76
C SER A 241 -16.49 -10.42 -10.61
N TYR A 242 -16.57 -9.10 -10.71
CA TYR A 242 -17.16 -8.26 -9.68
C TYR A 242 -18.68 -8.48 -9.56
N LYS A 243 -19.14 -8.67 -8.32
CA LYS A 243 -20.55 -8.80 -8.00
C LYS A 243 -20.84 -8.18 -6.64
N VAL A 244 -21.85 -7.30 -6.58
CA VAL A 244 -22.35 -6.73 -5.33
C VAL A 244 -22.90 -7.83 -4.42
N GLY A 245 -22.73 -7.71 -3.12
CA GLY A 245 -23.16 -8.68 -2.11
C GLY A 245 -22.23 -9.87 -1.96
N SER A 246 -21.09 -9.92 -2.69
CA SER A 246 -20.10 -11.00 -2.59
C SER A 246 -18.77 -10.48 -2.05
N ASN A 247 -17.80 -11.39 -1.85
CA ASN A 247 -16.40 -11.05 -1.72
C ASN A 247 -15.74 -11.22 -3.09
N PRO A 248 -15.50 -10.14 -3.86
CA PRO A 248 -14.92 -10.27 -5.19
C PRO A 248 -13.52 -10.88 -5.12
N PRO A 249 -13.12 -11.71 -6.10
CA PRO A 249 -11.72 -12.11 -6.25
C PRO A 249 -10.82 -10.87 -6.30
N SER A 250 -9.67 -10.92 -5.66
CA SER A 250 -8.81 -9.74 -5.51
C SER A 250 -7.41 -10.00 -6.04
N LEU A 251 -6.82 -8.98 -6.68
CA LEU A 251 -5.43 -8.98 -7.16
C LEU A 251 -4.48 -8.36 -6.11
N ASP A 252 -4.71 -8.71 -4.84
CA ASP A 252 -3.96 -8.22 -3.68
C ASP A 252 -3.69 -9.32 -2.64
N LYS A 253 -3.41 -8.94 -1.41
CA LYS A 253 -3.15 -9.87 -0.28
C LYS A 253 -4.34 -10.72 0.14
N GLN A 254 -5.53 -10.56 -0.43
CA GLN A 254 -6.72 -11.28 0.04
C GLN A 254 -6.56 -12.78 -0.07
N TYR A 255 -5.91 -13.26 -1.14
CA TYR A 255 -5.61 -14.69 -1.29
C TYR A 255 -4.82 -15.29 -0.12
N VAL A 256 -3.81 -14.56 0.37
CA VAL A 256 -3.05 -15.00 1.55
C VAL A 256 -3.88 -14.91 2.83
N ARG A 257 -4.73 -13.88 2.97
CA ARG A 257 -5.64 -13.78 4.12
C ARG A 257 -6.64 -14.92 4.15
N ASP A 258 -7.25 -15.24 3.01
CA ASP A 258 -8.22 -16.33 2.89
C ASP A 258 -7.58 -17.69 3.23
N TRP A 259 -6.32 -17.89 2.80
CA TRP A 259 -5.58 -19.10 3.18
C TRP A 259 -5.30 -19.14 4.70
N LEU A 260 -4.85 -18.04 5.30
CA LEU A 260 -4.62 -17.95 6.75
C LEU A 260 -5.91 -18.22 7.56
N ASP A 261 -7.03 -17.69 7.10
CA ASP A 261 -8.34 -17.92 7.72
C ASP A 261 -8.76 -19.41 7.55
N SER A 262 -8.47 -20.03 6.40
CA SER A 262 -8.78 -21.44 6.14
C SER A 262 -8.06 -22.43 7.05
N ILE A 263 -6.87 -22.07 7.52
CA ILE A 263 -6.10 -22.85 8.50
C ILE A 263 -6.37 -22.43 9.96
N HIS A 264 -7.36 -21.55 10.17
CA HIS A 264 -7.74 -21.01 11.48
C HIS A 264 -6.57 -20.33 12.22
N PHE A 265 -5.75 -19.58 11.45
CA PHE A 265 -4.67 -18.80 12.05
C PHE A 265 -5.23 -17.75 13.02
N ASN A 266 -4.68 -17.68 14.23
CA ASN A 266 -5.17 -16.82 15.31
C ASN A 266 -4.79 -15.33 15.17
N HIS A 267 -4.17 -14.94 14.05
CA HIS A 267 -3.71 -13.57 13.74
C HIS A 267 -2.66 -13.03 14.73
N GLN A 268 -1.93 -13.92 15.41
CA GLN A 268 -0.86 -13.53 16.35
C GLN A 268 0.49 -14.11 15.91
N PRO A 269 1.61 -13.41 16.18
CA PRO A 269 2.95 -13.96 15.94
C PRO A 269 3.22 -15.22 16.81
N PRO A 270 4.01 -16.19 16.31
CA PRO A 270 4.63 -16.20 14.97
C PRO A 270 3.65 -16.60 13.87
N GLY A 271 3.80 -15.97 12.68
CA GLY A 271 3.04 -16.38 11.50
C GLY A 271 3.47 -17.76 10.97
N PRO A 272 2.56 -18.52 10.31
CA PRO A 272 2.90 -19.78 9.68
C PRO A 272 3.73 -19.58 8.41
N GLU A 273 4.49 -20.61 8.01
CA GLU A 273 5.11 -20.65 6.68
C GLU A 273 4.03 -20.81 5.61
N LEU A 274 4.17 -20.09 4.52
CA LEU A 274 3.30 -20.27 3.35
C LEU A 274 3.73 -21.52 2.57
N PRO A 275 2.78 -22.40 2.19
CA PRO A 275 3.04 -23.46 1.21
C PRO A 275 3.54 -22.90 -0.13
N ASP A 276 4.34 -23.68 -0.84
CA ASP A 276 4.96 -23.23 -2.08
C ASP A 276 3.93 -22.89 -3.19
N ASP A 277 2.80 -23.58 -3.24
CA ASP A 277 1.69 -23.28 -4.13
C ASP A 277 1.00 -21.94 -3.77
N VAL A 278 0.86 -21.62 -2.50
CA VAL A 278 0.32 -20.34 -2.02
C VAL A 278 1.29 -19.21 -2.37
N VAL A 279 2.59 -19.41 -2.19
CA VAL A 279 3.63 -18.45 -2.61
C VAL A 279 3.57 -18.22 -4.12
N ALA A 280 3.54 -19.29 -4.92
CA ALA A 280 3.49 -19.23 -6.38
C ALA A 280 2.24 -18.49 -6.86
N LYS A 281 1.06 -18.82 -6.31
CA LYS A 281 -0.19 -18.17 -6.67
C LYS A 281 -0.22 -16.70 -6.27
N THR A 282 0.29 -16.37 -5.08
CA THR A 282 0.40 -14.97 -4.65
C THR A 282 1.31 -14.18 -5.59
N ARG A 283 2.45 -14.75 -5.98
CA ARG A 283 3.36 -14.13 -6.96
C ARG A 283 2.66 -13.86 -8.30
N GLU A 284 1.92 -14.84 -8.83
CA GLU A 284 1.14 -14.69 -10.06
C GLU A 284 0.14 -13.52 -9.96
N ILE A 285 -0.59 -13.44 -8.85
CA ILE A 285 -1.58 -12.39 -8.58
C ILE A 285 -0.91 -11.01 -8.60
N TYR A 286 0.23 -10.85 -7.92
CA TYR A 286 0.95 -9.57 -7.86
C TYR A 286 1.52 -9.14 -9.21
N ILE A 287 2.10 -10.09 -9.96
CA ILE A 287 2.59 -9.81 -11.32
C ILE A 287 1.43 -9.39 -12.22
N LYS A 288 0.32 -10.11 -12.16
CA LYS A 288 -0.88 -9.78 -12.94
C LYS A 288 -1.39 -8.37 -12.63
N ALA A 289 -1.45 -7.98 -11.35
CA ALA A 289 -1.85 -6.63 -10.98
C ALA A 289 -0.93 -5.56 -11.60
N TYR A 290 0.39 -5.80 -11.61
CA TYR A 290 1.35 -4.90 -12.23
C TYR A 290 1.17 -4.81 -13.75
N GLU A 291 1.10 -5.96 -14.42
CA GLU A 291 1.00 -6.01 -15.88
C GLU A 291 -0.31 -5.41 -16.39
N ASP A 292 -1.43 -5.73 -15.76
CA ASP A 292 -2.75 -5.21 -16.14
C ASP A 292 -2.84 -3.68 -15.93
N LEU A 293 -2.30 -3.16 -14.83
CA LEU A 293 -2.36 -1.73 -14.52
C LEU A 293 -1.32 -0.91 -15.30
N SER A 294 -0.08 -1.36 -15.36
CA SER A 294 0.98 -0.59 -15.99
C SER A 294 1.08 -0.79 -17.52
N GLY A 295 0.54 -1.90 -18.04
CA GLY A 295 0.75 -2.32 -19.42
C GLY A 295 2.18 -2.78 -19.72
N ARG A 296 3.03 -2.94 -18.69
CA ARG A 296 4.45 -3.33 -18.79
C ARG A 296 4.60 -4.77 -18.28
N ARG A 297 5.59 -5.49 -18.77
CA ARG A 297 5.95 -6.80 -18.21
C ARG A 297 7.01 -6.65 -17.12
N LEU A 298 6.98 -7.56 -16.14
CA LEU A 298 7.96 -7.59 -15.05
C LEU A 298 9.28 -8.18 -15.49
#